data_5bf141e1d90327b8d00ec03d912a6b7e
#
_entry.id   5bf141e1d90327b8d00ec03d912a6b7e
#
_cell.length_a   1.000
_cell.length_b   1.000
_cell.length_c   1.000
_cell.angle_alpha   90.00
_cell.angle_beta   90.00
_cell.angle_gamma   90.00
#
_symmetry.space_group_name_H-M   'P 1'
#
loop_
_entity.id
_entity.type
_entity.pdbx_description
1 polymer ?
#
loop_
_entity_poly.entity_id
_entity_poly.type
_entity_poly.pdbx_seq_one_letter_code
_entity_poly.pdbx_strand_id
1 'polypeptide(L)'
;VKTKHNYRYPHEEPINDKPNVVDYFGKRGISKNVLDYLDVREDNHGNAVFNFYDTNDVLTMVKYRPSHTVEKHSGQPKTWCQKDSDTAPLLFNMNRVNTSKPLLISEGECDTMSAIEAGYLNTVSVPLGAGNLHWIEENWDWLDTFDDIIIWSDNDAAGEKMRKECIYRLGTWRTKYIVTPEYYEKEDGRKIPLKDINDCLQIGGKQFVMDLISAAKDVPVKSVVDYSEIEELDVSQMDGVQTGIKPLDNELGKLFYGTLTILSGRPG
;
A
#
# COMPACT_ATOMS: atom_id res chain seq x y z
N VAL A 1 -13.57 13.99 -25.66
CA VAL A 1 -13.58 12.74 -26.45
C VAL A 1 -12.24 12.07 -26.17
N LYS A 2 -12.21 11.05 -25.30
CA LYS A 2 -11.02 10.20 -25.12
C LYS A 2 -10.82 9.48 -26.45
N THR A 3 -9.73 9.78 -27.15
CA THR A 3 -9.30 8.98 -28.30
C THR A 3 -9.11 7.55 -27.79
N LYS A 4 -9.80 6.56 -28.37
CA LYS A 4 -9.58 5.14 -28.08
C LYS A 4 -8.12 4.83 -28.48
N HIS A 5 -7.24 4.76 -27.51
CA HIS A 5 -5.91 4.22 -27.72
C HIS A 5 -6.06 2.71 -27.94
N ASN A 6 -5.60 2.24 -29.11
CA ASN A 6 -5.56 0.79 -29.34
C ASN A 6 -4.44 0.22 -28.45
N TYR A 7 -4.86 -0.46 -27.38
CA TYR A 7 -3.94 -1.09 -26.45
C TYR A 7 -3.21 -2.24 -27.15
N ARG A 8 -1.87 -2.19 -27.12
CA ARG A 8 -1.01 -3.24 -27.66
C ARG A 8 -0.73 -4.27 -26.54
N TYR A 9 -1.47 -5.37 -26.59
CA TYR A 9 -1.31 -6.45 -25.63
C TYR A 9 0.08 -7.09 -25.71
N PRO A 10 0.67 -7.49 -24.58
CA PRO A 10 1.90 -8.27 -24.57
C PRO A 10 1.63 -9.70 -25.04
N HIS A 11 2.72 -10.42 -25.35
CA HIS A 11 2.67 -11.86 -25.59
C HIS A 11 3.28 -12.60 -24.43
N GLU A 12 2.77 -13.79 -24.20
CA GLU A 12 3.27 -14.67 -23.15
C GLU A 12 4.65 -15.22 -23.49
N GLU A 13 5.54 -15.20 -22.50
CA GLU A 13 6.77 -15.97 -22.59
C GLU A 13 6.44 -17.48 -22.45
N PRO A 14 7.20 -18.38 -23.10
CA PRO A 14 6.99 -19.81 -22.99
C PRO A 14 7.07 -20.31 -21.55
N ILE A 15 6.24 -21.30 -21.21
CA ILE A 15 6.37 -22.04 -19.96
C ILE A 15 7.55 -22.99 -20.13
N ASN A 16 8.59 -22.84 -19.30
CA ASN A 16 9.76 -23.69 -19.28
C ASN A 16 10.18 -23.99 -17.83
N ASP A 17 11.15 -24.89 -17.67
CA ASP A 17 11.87 -24.99 -16.41
C ASP A 17 12.58 -23.65 -16.16
N LYS A 18 12.47 -23.12 -14.95
CA LYS A 18 12.99 -21.80 -14.56
C LYS A 18 14.11 -21.90 -13.52
N PRO A 19 15.24 -22.56 -13.84
CA PRO A 19 16.27 -22.88 -12.86
C PRO A 19 16.94 -21.66 -12.25
N ASN A 20 17.21 -20.61 -13.06
CA ASN A 20 17.83 -19.39 -12.59
C ASN A 20 16.89 -18.59 -11.68
N VAL A 21 15.61 -18.52 -12.07
CA VAL A 21 14.57 -17.84 -11.30
C VAL A 21 14.29 -18.57 -9.99
N VAL A 22 14.21 -19.89 -10.01
CA VAL A 22 14.03 -20.72 -8.81
C VAL A 22 15.22 -20.59 -7.85
N ASP A 23 16.45 -20.62 -8.35
CA ASP A 23 17.65 -20.44 -7.53
C ASP A 23 17.72 -19.03 -6.93
N TYR A 24 17.44 -18.03 -7.75
CA TYR A 24 17.46 -16.63 -7.31
C TYR A 24 16.45 -16.33 -6.21
N PHE A 25 15.20 -16.72 -6.40
CA PHE A 25 14.16 -16.49 -5.40
C PHE A 25 14.22 -17.47 -4.24
N GLY A 26 14.74 -18.68 -4.44
CA GLY A 26 15.04 -19.63 -3.37
C GLY A 26 16.03 -19.06 -2.35
N LYS A 27 17.07 -18.36 -2.81
CA LYS A 27 18.02 -17.62 -1.95
C LYS A 27 17.37 -16.46 -1.18
N ARG A 28 16.19 -16.02 -1.63
CA ARG A 28 15.36 -15.00 -0.98
C ARG A 28 14.24 -15.57 -0.11
N GLY A 29 14.26 -16.88 0.12
CA GLY A 29 13.27 -17.55 0.95
C GLY A 29 11.92 -17.80 0.26
N ILE A 30 11.83 -17.61 -1.06
CA ILE A 30 10.61 -17.77 -1.85
C ILE A 30 10.67 -19.12 -2.58
N SER A 31 9.69 -19.99 -2.34
CA SER A 31 9.63 -21.32 -2.91
C SER A 31 9.16 -21.35 -4.37
N LYS A 32 9.51 -22.43 -5.09
CA LYS A 32 9.00 -22.70 -6.44
C LYS A 32 7.47 -22.70 -6.49
N ASN A 33 6.80 -23.17 -5.43
CA ASN A 33 5.35 -23.20 -5.38
C ASN A 33 4.72 -21.79 -5.48
N VAL A 34 5.33 -20.78 -4.85
CA VAL A 34 4.88 -19.38 -4.97
C VAL A 34 5.12 -18.86 -6.39
N LEU A 35 6.25 -19.18 -6.99
CA LEU A 35 6.54 -18.80 -8.38
C LEU A 35 5.55 -19.42 -9.37
N ASP A 36 5.20 -20.68 -9.16
CA ASP A 36 4.22 -21.38 -10.00
C ASP A 36 2.80 -20.83 -9.77
N TYR A 37 2.44 -20.54 -8.52
CA TYR A 37 1.15 -19.95 -8.17
C TYR A 37 0.93 -18.59 -8.83
N LEU A 38 1.98 -17.79 -8.94
CA LEU A 38 1.94 -16.44 -9.52
C LEU A 38 2.23 -16.39 -11.02
N ASP A 39 2.43 -17.55 -11.68
CA ASP A 39 2.86 -17.63 -13.08
C ASP A 39 4.13 -16.80 -13.36
N VAL A 40 5.09 -16.85 -12.42
CA VAL A 40 6.41 -16.27 -12.66
C VAL A 40 7.20 -17.22 -13.56
N ARG A 41 7.67 -16.70 -14.69
CA ARG A 41 8.38 -17.48 -15.72
C ARG A 41 9.86 -17.08 -15.82
N GLU A 42 10.59 -17.74 -16.68
CA GLU A 42 11.97 -17.41 -17.01
C GLU A 42 12.09 -17.22 -18.53
N ASP A 43 12.70 -16.11 -18.96
CA ASP A 43 12.98 -15.90 -20.38
C ASP A 43 14.23 -16.67 -20.86
N ASN A 44 14.51 -16.63 -22.16
CA ASN A 44 15.67 -17.29 -22.76
C ASN A 44 17.04 -16.75 -22.29
N HIS A 45 17.05 -15.64 -21.52
CA HIS A 45 18.25 -15.04 -20.96
C HIS A 45 18.38 -15.29 -19.45
N GLY A 46 17.46 -16.08 -18.87
CA GLY A 46 17.44 -16.40 -17.45
C GLY A 46 16.85 -15.30 -16.57
N ASN A 47 16.15 -14.34 -17.14
CA ASN A 47 15.48 -13.29 -16.37
C ASN A 47 14.13 -13.78 -15.85
N ALA A 48 13.75 -13.30 -14.66
CA ALA A 48 12.40 -13.50 -14.15
C ALA A 48 11.39 -12.67 -14.96
N VAL A 49 10.27 -13.29 -15.29
CA VAL A 49 9.16 -12.73 -16.04
C VAL A 49 7.94 -12.70 -15.15
N PHE A 50 7.42 -11.50 -14.90
CA PHE A 50 6.21 -11.27 -14.13
C PHE A 50 5.07 -10.95 -15.09
N ASN A 51 4.05 -11.80 -15.08
CA ASN A 51 2.84 -11.63 -15.86
C ASN A 51 1.79 -10.88 -15.03
N PHE A 52 1.28 -9.77 -15.56
CA PHE A 52 0.21 -9.00 -14.94
C PHE A 52 -1.09 -9.28 -15.67
N TYR A 53 -2.04 -9.78 -14.95
CA TYR A 53 -3.37 -10.10 -15.46
C TYR A 53 -4.41 -9.14 -14.89
N ASP A 54 -5.40 -8.78 -15.70
CA ASP A 54 -6.58 -8.07 -15.19
C ASP A 54 -7.51 -9.03 -14.41
N THR A 55 -8.60 -8.50 -13.90
CA THR A 55 -9.61 -9.28 -13.13
C THR A 55 -10.35 -10.33 -13.96
N ASN A 56 -10.17 -10.37 -15.29
CA ASN A 56 -10.72 -11.36 -16.20
C ASN A 56 -9.67 -12.35 -16.70
N ASP A 57 -8.51 -12.42 -16.04
CA ASP A 57 -7.36 -13.24 -16.42
C ASP A 57 -6.77 -12.90 -17.81
N VAL A 58 -6.95 -11.67 -18.30
CA VAL A 58 -6.32 -11.21 -19.54
C VAL A 58 -4.93 -10.68 -19.22
N LEU A 59 -3.90 -11.22 -19.91
CA LEU A 59 -2.52 -10.73 -19.79
C LEU A 59 -2.43 -9.31 -20.36
N THR A 60 -2.06 -8.35 -19.53
CA THR A 60 -2.07 -6.92 -19.88
C THR A 60 -0.69 -6.26 -19.82
N MET A 61 0.23 -6.81 -19.05
CA MET A 61 1.60 -6.31 -18.97
C MET A 61 2.56 -7.46 -18.65
N VAL A 62 3.74 -7.43 -19.23
CA VAL A 62 4.85 -8.35 -18.91
C VAL A 62 6.04 -7.52 -18.46
N LYS A 63 6.55 -7.83 -17.28
CA LYS A 63 7.68 -7.14 -16.66
C LYS A 63 8.81 -8.13 -16.41
N TYR A 64 10.03 -7.71 -16.66
CA TYR A 64 11.24 -8.52 -16.52
C TYR A 64 12.11 -8.00 -15.40
N ARG A 65 12.85 -8.92 -14.80
CA ARG A 65 13.88 -8.64 -13.80
C ARG A 65 15.05 -9.62 -13.95
N PRO A 66 16.32 -9.17 -13.87
CA PRO A 66 17.45 -10.09 -13.83
C PRO A 66 17.37 -11.05 -12.63
N SER A 67 17.66 -12.33 -12.85
CA SER A 67 17.78 -13.35 -11.80
C SER A 67 19.15 -13.31 -11.11
N HIS A 68 19.70 -12.11 -10.95
CA HIS A 68 20.93 -11.83 -10.22
C HIS A 68 20.88 -10.43 -9.63
N THR A 69 21.75 -10.16 -8.67
CA THR A 69 21.87 -8.82 -8.09
C THR A 69 22.45 -7.84 -9.09
N VAL A 70 21.70 -6.78 -9.40
CA VAL A 70 22.18 -5.68 -10.25
C VAL A 70 22.91 -4.68 -9.37
N GLU A 71 24.20 -4.47 -9.65
CA GLU A 71 25.03 -3.50 -8.93
C GLU A 71 24.55 -2.07 -9.15
N LYS A 72 24.61 -1.26 -8.09
CA LYS A 72 24.39 0.19 -8.22
C LYS A 72 25.44 0.74 -9.17
N HIS A 73 25.00 1.50 -10.18
CA HIS A 73 25.85 2.13 -11.21
C HIS A 73 26.35 1.23 -12.35
N SER A 74 25.89 -0.03 -12.46
CA SER A 74 26.21 -0.90 -13.61
C SER A 74 25.62 -0.41 -14.95
N GLY A 75 24.67 0.54 -14.91
CA GLY A 75 23.89 0.96 -16.08
C GLY A 75 22.82 -0.03 -16.52
N GLN A 76 22.71 -1.20 -15.88
CA GLN A 76 21.67 -2.18 -16.15
C GLN A 76 20.36 -1.79 -15.45
N PRO A 77 19.21 -1.87 -16.14
CA PRO A 77 17.93 -1.65 -15.51
C PRO A 77 17.63 -2.77 -14.49
N LYS A 78 17.08 -2.42 -13.35
CA LYS A 78 16.62 -3.41 -12.36
C LYS A 78 15.36 -4.15 -12.83
N THR A 79 14.52 -3.48 -13.61
CA THR A 79 13.30 -4.02 -14.20
C THR A 79 13.01 -3.29 -15.51
N TRP A 80 12.31 -3.96 -16.43
CA TRP A 80 11.81 -3.35 -17.68
C TRP A 80 10.52 -4.04 -18.11
N CYS A 81 9.71 -3.37 -18.91
CA CYS A 81 8.51 -3.95 -19.50
C CYS A 81 8.82 -4.52 -20.89
N GLN A 82 7.96 -5.43 -21.36
CA GLN A 82 8.09 -6.02 -22.70
C GLN A 82 8.05 -4.94 -23.78
N LYS A 83 8.96 -5.06 -24.75
CA LYS A 83 8.96 -4.17 -25.91
C LYS A 83 7.71 -4.37 -26.77
N ASP A 84 7.31 -3.32 -27.45
CA ASP A 84 6.19 -3.33 -28.40
C ASP A 84 4.82 -3.66 -27.79
N SER A 85 4.71 -3.68 -26.47
CA SER A 85 3.46 -3.71 -25.74
C SER A 85 3.26 -2.43 -24.92
N ASP A 86 2.02 -2.13 -24.58
CA ASP A 86 1.73 -0.99 -23.71
C ASP A 86 1.84 -1.41 -22.24
N THR A 87 2.31 -0.49 -21.42
CA THR A 87 2.39 -0.71 -19.96
C THR A 87 1.04 -0.44 -19.34
N ALA A 88 0.41 -1.47 -18.77
CA ALA A 88 -0.85 -1.32 -18.05
C ALA A 88 -0.58 -0.94 -16.59
N PRO A 89 -1.30 0.04 -16.04
CA PRO A 89 -1.17 0.43 -14.65
C PRO A 89 -1.96 -0.51 -13.70
N LEU A 90 -1.84 -1.82 -13.88
CA LEU A 90 -2.50 -2.83 -13.07
C LEU A 90 -1.58 -3.34 -11.97
N LEU A 91 -2.16 -3.83 -10.87
CA LEU A 91 -1.37 -4.38 -9.77
C LEU A 91 -1.02 -5.85 -10.04
N PHE A 92 0.19 -6.24 -9.67
CA PHE A 92 0.61 -7.63 -9.77
C PHE A 92 -0.23 -8.52 -8.84
N ASN A 93 -0.68 -9.65 -9.33
CA ASN A 93 -1.55 -10.62 -8.65
C ASN A 93 -3.01 -10.17 -8.41
N MET A 94 -3.49 -9.08 -9.03
CA MET A 94 -4.85 -8.58 -8.76
C MET A 94 -5.96 -9.55 -9.19
N ASN A 95 -5.70 -10.42 -10.15
CA ASN A 95 -6.65 -11.44 -10.62
C ASN A 95 -6.93 -12.58 -9.63
N ARG A 96 -6.06 -12.77 -8.61
CA ARG A 96 -6.17 -13.90 -7.66
C ARG A 96 -6.64 -13.51 -6.27
N VAL A 97 -6.84 -12.22 -6.01
CA VAL A 97 -7.25 -11.76 -4.68
C VAL A 97 -8.76 -11.85 -4.47
N ASN A 98 -9.16 -12.05 -3.23
CA ASN A 98 -10.55 -12.11 -2.81
C ASN A 98 -10.96 -10.74 -2.24
N THR A 99 -11.90 -10.06 -2.88
CA THR A 99 -12.38 -8.74 -2.47
C THR A 99 -13.12 -8.70 -1.14
N SER A 100 -13.53 -9.87 -0.60
CA SER A 100 -14.14 -9.97 0.73
C SER A 100 -13.12 -10.11 1.88
N LYS A 101 -11.82 -9.98 1.60
CA LYS A 101 -10.74 -10.06 2.58
C LYS A 101 -9.88 -8.81 2.54
N PRO A 102 -9.22 -8.41 3.64
CA PRO A 102 -8.29 -7.29 3.63
C PRO A 102 -7.22 -7.44 2.55
N LEU A 103 -7.01 -6.39 1.76
CA LEU A 103 -6.02 -6.35 0.69
C LEU A 103 -4.69 -5.82 1.22
N LEU A 104 -3.61 -6.56 1.05
CA LEU A 104 -2.26 -6.05 1.29
C LEU A 104 -1.67 -5.49 -0.01
N ILE A 105 -1.25 -4.24 0.00
CA ILE A 105 -0.55 -3.58 -1.12
C ILE A 105 0.92 -3.37 -0.74
N SER A 106 1.82 -4.00 -1.49
CA SER A 106 3.28 -3.89 -1.33
C SER A 106 3.92 -3.08 -2.46
N GLU A 107 5.20 -2.74 -2.31
CA GLU A 107 5.91 -1.92 -3.29
C GLU A 107 6.40 -2.71 -4.51
N GLY A 108 6.77 -3.96 -4.35
CA GLY A 108 7.36 -4.78 -5.40
C GLY A 108 6.88 -6.22 -5.47
N GLU A 109 7.12 -6.87 -6.61
CA GLU A 109 6.72 -8.26 -6.85
C GLU A 109 7.37 -9.21 -5.83
N CYS A 110 8.62 -8.93 -5.42
CA CYS A 110 9.33 -9.72 -4.43
C CYS A 110 8.63 -9.67 -3.05
N ASP A 111 8.09 -8.52 -2.69
CA ASP A 111 7.36 -8.32 -1.44
C ASP A 111 6.03 -9.06 -1.45
N THR A 112 5.29 -8.98 -2.56
CA THR A 112 4.08 -9.79 -2.78
C THR A 112 4.38 -11.28 -2.65
N MET A 113 5.45 -11.77 -3.32
CA MET A 113 5.84 -13.17 -3.21
C MET A 113 6.24 -13.56 -1.79
N SER A 114 6.88 -12.65 -1.05
CA SER A 114 7.26 -12.88 0.35
C SER A 114 6.06 -12.98 1.29
N ALA A 115 5.05 -12.13 1.09
CA ALA A 115 3.81 -12.21 1.85
C ALA A 115 3.05 -13.52 1.56
N ILE A 116 2.99 -13.95 0.28
CA ILE A 116 2.38 -15.22 -0.12
C ILE A 116 3.15 -16.41 0.46
N GLU A 117 4.47 -16.38 0.42
CA GLU A 117 5.30 -17.43 1.03
C GLU A 117 5.08 -17.54 2.55
N ALA A 118 4.82 -16.41 3.22
CA ALA A 118 4.45 -16.39 4.63
C ALA A 118 3.02 -16.92 4.89
N GLY A 119 2.17 -17.01 3.88
CA GLY A 119 0.80 -17.52 3.98
C GLY A 119 -0.30 -16.47 3.76
N TYR A 120 0.06 -15.20 3.51
CA TYR A 120 -0.91 -14.14 3.23
C TYR A 120 -1.16 -14.01 1.72
N LEU A 121 -2.19 -14.68 1.23
CA LEU A 121 -2.47 -14.79 -0.22
C LEU A 121 -3.11 -13.52 -0.81
N ASN A 122 -3.82 -12.73 0.00
CA ASN A 122 -4.59 -11.57 -0.46
C ASN A 122 -3.71 -10.31 -0.59
N THR A 123 -2.68 -10.41 -1.41
CA THR A 123 -1.65 -9.38 -1.56
C THR A 123 -1.38 -9.06 -3.03
N VAL A 124 -1.05 -7.81 -3.30
CA VAL A 124 -0.68 -7.28 -4.62
C VAL A 124 0.54 -6.37 -4.50
N SER A 125 1.24 -6.12 -5.61
CA SER A 125 2.23 -5.03 -5.65
C SER A 125 1.90 -3.99 -6.70
N VAL A 126 2.43 -2.77 -6.47
CA VAL A 126 2.31 -1.69 -7.43
C VAL A 126 3.14 -1.98 -8.68
N PRO A 127 2.69 -1.55 -9.89
CA PRO A 127 3.31 -2.00 -11.14
C PRO A 127 4.69 -1.39 -11.42
N LEU A 128 4.91 -0.12 -11.06
CA LEU A 128 6.07 0.68 -11.46
C LEU A 128 6.80 1.32 -10.28
N GLY A 129 6.72 0.71 -9.08
CA GLY A 129 7.36 1.18 -7.86
C GLY A 129 6.70 2.41 -7.24
N ALA A 130 7.27 2.87 -6.12
CA ALA A 130 6.69 3.90 -5.25
C ALA A 130 6.41 5.26 -5.90
N GLY A 131 7.10 5.59 -6.98
CA GLY A 131 7.02 6.91 -7.61
C GLY A 131 5.81 7.14 -8.51
N ASN A 132 5.12 6.09 -8.93
CA ASN A 132 3.98 6.17 -9.84
C ASN A 132 2.71 5.64 -9.18
N LEU A 133 1.78 6.51 -8.85
CA LEU A 133 0.52 6.18 -8.18
C LEU A 133 -0.71 6.27 -9.10
N HIS A 134 -0.51 6.41 -10.41
CA HIS A 134 -1.60 6.48 -11.38
C HIS A 134 -2.46 5.19 -11.42
N TRP A 135 -1.90 4.09 -10.94
CA TRP A 135 -2.64 2.83 -10.79
C TRP A 135 -3.84 2.95 -9.84
N ILE A 136 -3.87 3.91 -8.92
CA ILE A 136 -5.00 4.11 -7.99
C ILE A 136 -6.24 4.58 -8.77
N GLU A 137 -6.09 5.59 -9.60
CA GLU A 137 -7.19 6.13 -10.40
C GLU A 137 -7.68 5.13 -11.45
N GLU A 138 -6.74 4.41 -12.09
CA GLU A 138 -7.10 3.44 -13.14
C GLU A 138 -7.80 2.19 -12.60
N ASN A 139 -7.56 1.83 -11.34
CA ASN A 139 -8.18 0.66 -10.70
C ASN A 139 -9.16 1.05 -9.59
N TRP A 140 -9.67 2.28 -9.59
CA TRP A 140 -10.50 2.78 -8.50
C TRP A 140 -11.71 1.89 -8.21
N ASP A 141 -12.50 1.53 -9.22
CA ASP A 141 -13.70 0.71 -9.06
C ASP A 141 -13.39 -0.66 -8.41
N TRP A 142 -12.23 -1.23 -8.73
CA TRP A 142 -11.79 -2.47 -8.12
C TRP A 142 -11.28 -2.25 -6.69
N LEU A 143 -10.51 -1.21 -6.43
CA LEU A 143 -10.02 -0.86 -5.10
C LEU A 143 -11.17 -0.50 -4.16
N ASP A 144 -12.24 0.07 -4.68
CA ASP A 144 -13.42 0.45 -3.90
C ASP A 144 -14.25 -0.74 -3.44
N THR A 145 -13.99 -1.94 -3.95
CA THR A 145 -14.63 -3.18 -3.47
C THR A 145 -14.05 -3.70 -2.15
N PHE A 146 -12.93 -3.16 -1.66
CA PHE A 146 -12.30 -3.60 -0.42
C PHE A 146 -12.69 -2.71 0.76
N ASP A 147 -13.18 -3.34 1.82
CA ASP A 147 -13.47 -2.65 3.09
C ASP A 147 -12.20 -2.32 3.88
N ASP A 148 -11.17 -3.19 3.80
CA ASP A 148 -9.90 -3.03 4.51
C ASP A 148 -8.73 -3.14 3.52
N ILE A 149 -7.82 -2.15 3.57
CA ILE A 149 -6.60 -2.11 2.76
C ILE A 149 -5.40 -1.90 3.68
N ILE A 150 -4.39 -2.74 3.56
CA ILE A 150 -3.15 -2.65 4.33
C ILE A 150 -2.03 -2.18 3.39
N ILE A 151 -1.35 -1.09 3.71
CA ILE A 151 -0.20 -0.60 2.94
C ILE A 151 1.10 -0.99 3.64
N TRP A 152 1.94 -1.73 2.94
CA TRP A 152 3.29 -2.08 3.41
C TRP A 152 4.32 -1.73 2.34
N SER A 153 4.96 -0.59 2.49
CA SER A 153 6.00 -0.08 1.61
C SER A 153 7.39 -0.28 2.22
N ASP A 154 8.41 -0.11 1.39
CA ASP A 154 9.81 -0.11 1.83
C ASP A 154 10.08 0.90 2.95
N ASN A 155 11.05 0.60 3.81
CA ASN A 155 11.46 1.48 4.90
C ASN A 155 12.49 2.52 4.41
N ASP A 156 12.10 3.29 3.39
CA ASP A 156 12.87 4.41 2.86
C ASP A 156 11.96 5.61 2.55
N ALA A 157 12.56 6.72 2.13
CA ALA A 157 11.81 7.97 1.89
C ALA A 157 10.78 7.84 0.76
N ALA A 158 11.05 7.02 -0.25
CA ALA A 158 10.13 6.79 -1.37
C ALA A 158 8.92 5.95 -0.92
N GLY A 159 9.16 4.89 -0.17
CA GLY A 159 8.13 4.04 0.42
C GLY A 159 7.27 4.79 1.43
N GLU A 160 7.88 5.65 2.28
CA GLU A 160 7.12 6.50 3.20
C GLU A 160 6.19 7.47 2.46
N LYS A 161 6.68 8.09 1.38
CA LYS A 161 5.87 8.98 0.55
C LYS A 161 4.72 8.21 -0.11
N MET A 162 4.99 7.05 -0.71
CA MET A 162 3.98 6.18 -1.29
C MET A 162 2.91 5.82 -0.26
N ARG A 163 3.29 5.38 0.94
CA ARG A 163 2.36 5.02 2.01
C ARG A 163 1.42 6.17 2.37
N LYS A 164 1.97 7.37 2.59
CA LYS A 164 1.17 8.57 2.92
C LYS A 164 0.17 8.92 1.82
N GLU A 165 0.60 8.88 0.57
CA GLU A 165 -0.25 9.17 -0.58
C GLU A 165 -1.33 8.09 -0.80
N CYS A 166 -1.00 6.81 -0.63
CA CYS A 166 -1.97 5.73 -0.69
C CYS A 166 -3.04 5.90 0.38
N ILE A 167 -2.65 6.15 1.64
CA ILE A 167 -3.58 6.39 2.74
C ILE A 167 -4.51 7.57 2.43
N TYR A 168 -3.95 8.67 1.93
CA TYR A 168 -4.72 9.86 1.59
C TYR A 168 -5.76 9.61 0.49
N ARG A 169 -5.36 8.91 -0.58
CA ARG A 169 -6.22 8.67 -1.74
C ARG A 169 -7.23 7.55 -1.52
N LEU A 170 -6.84 6.47 -0.84
CA LEU A 170 -7.71 5.32 -0.58
C LEU A 170 -8.68 5.53 0.58
N GLY A 171 -8.39 6.50 1.46
CA GLY A 171 -9.22 6.86 2.61
C GLY A 171 -8.73 6.25 3.92
N THR A 172 -8.62 7.12 4.94
CA THR A 172 -8.09 6.75 6.26
C THR A 172 -8.97 5.77 7.02
N TRP A 173 -10.28 5.74 6.72
CA TRP A 173 -11.26 4.90 7.43
C TRP A 173 -11.15 3.41 7.12
N ARG A 174 -10.55 3.04 5.97
CA ARG A 174 -10.38 1.65 5.52
C ARG A 174 -8.92 1.26 5.33
N THR A 175 -8.00 2.17 5.56
CA THR A 175 -6.58 1.92 5.33
C THR A 175 -5.85 1.72 6.64
N LYS A 176 -5.12 0.62 6.73
CA LYS A 176 -4.13 0.33 7.76
C LYS A 176 -2.73 0.39 7.14
N TYR A 177 -1.73 0.47 7.97
CA TYR A 177 -0.36 0.47 7.47
C TYR A 177 0.59 -0.31 8.36
N ILE A 178 1.64 -0.81 7.74
CA ILE A 178 2.76 -1.46 8.42
C ILE A 178 4.01 -0.62 8.18
N VAL A 179 4.78 -0.41 9.23
CA VAL A 179 6.13 0.12 9.16
C VAL A 179 7.07 -1.03 9.47
N THR A 180 7.90 -1.39 8.50
CA THR A 180 8.95 -2.41 8.72
C THR A 180 9.81 -1.98 9.92
N PRO A 181 10.02 -2.85 10.92
CA PRO A 181 10.94 -2.54 12.01
C PRO A 181 12.34 -2.20 11.47
N GLU A 182 13.05 -1.30 12.13
CA GLU A 182 14.40 -0.92 11.70
C GLU A 182 15.37 -2.10 11.71
N TYR A 183 15.16 -3.04 12.62
CA TYR A 183 15.98 -4.25 12.76
C TYR A 183 15.17 -5.41 13.35
N TYR A 184 15.63 -6.61 13.08
CA TYR A 184 15.26 -7.83 13.78
C TYR A 184 16.33 -8.18 14.80
N GLU A 185 15.94 -8.39 16.07
CA GLU A 185 16.85 -8.79 17.14
C GLU A 185 16.82 -10.31 17.28
N LYS A 186 17.98 -10.95 17.04
CA LYS A 186 18.17 -12.38 17.23
C LYS A 186 18.33 -12.73 18.71
N GLU A 187 18.13 -14.01 19.05
CA GLU A 187 18.31 -14.53 20.42
C GLU A 187 19.68 -14.23 21.03
N ASP A 188 20.71 -14.10 20.19
CA ASP A 188 22.08 -13.74 20.60
C ASP A 188 22.31 -12.24 20.76
N GLY A 189 21.25 -11.42 20.64
CA GLY A 189 21.30 -9.95 20.76
C GLY A 189 21.78 -9.22 19.50
N ARG A 190 22.10 -9.92 18.42
CA ARG A 190 22.47 -9.27 17.15
C ARG A 190 21.27 -8.61 16.50
N LYS A 191 21.44 -7.35 16.11
CA LYS A 191 20.44 -6.57 15.37
C LYS A 191 20.76 -6.60 13.88
N ILE A 192 19.81 -7.11 13.09
CA ILE A 192 19.92 -7.20 11.64
C ILE A 192 18.94 -6.20 11.04
N PRO A 193 19.40 -5.23 10.24
CA PRO A 193 18.52 -4.22 9.65
C PRO A 193 17.53 -4.85 8.69
N LEU A 194 16.31 -4.32 8.66
CA LEU A 194 15.23 -4.72 7.78
C LEU A 194 14.82 -3.53 6.91
N LYS A 195 14.58 -3.79 5.64
CA LYS A 195 14.15 -2.77 4.70
C LYS A 195 12.73 -3.00 4.16
N ASP A 196 12.41 -4.22 3.82
CA ASP A 196 11.23 -4.62 3.08
C ASP A 196 10.63 -5.93 3.63
N ILE A 197 9.54 -6.41 3.02
CA ILE A 197 8.87 -7.67 3.41
C ILE A 197 9.79 -8.87 3.18
N ASN A 198 10.61 -8.82 2.13
CA ASN A 198 11.52 -9.93 1.84
C ASN A 198 12.62 -10.07 2.91
N ASP A 199 13.15 -8.97 3.41
CA ASP A 199 14.07 -9.00 4.56
C ASP A 199 13.40 -9.58 5.81
N CYS A 200 12.14 -9.20 6.08
CA CYS A 200 11.35 -9.75 7.17
C CYS A 200 11.18 -11.27 7.03
N LEU A 201 10.90 -11.77 5.82
CA LEU A 201 10.77 -13.20 5.55
C LEU A 201 12.10 -13.95 5.74
N GLN A 202 13.19 -13.45 5.16
CA GLN A 202 14.49 -14.13 5.20
C GLN A 202 15.10 -14.18 6.60
N ILE A 203 14.89 -13.13 7.40
CA ILE A 203 15.54 -12.94 8.68
C ILE A 203 14.64 -13.37 9.84
N GLY A 204 13.37 -12.98 9.82
CA GLY A 204 12.40 -13.28 10.87
C GLY A 204 11.52 -14.51 10.60
N GLY A 205 11.47 -14.97 9.34
CA GLY A 205 10.65 -16.11 8.93
C GLY A 205 9.17 -15.78 8.69
N LYS A 206 8.43 -16.80 8.30
CA LYS A 206 7.01 -16.68 7.91
C LYS A 206 6.12 -16.13 9.03
N GLN A 207 6.30 -16.61 10.26
CA GLN A 207 5.50 -16.18 11.39
C GLN A 207 5.69 -14.69 11.69
N PHE A 208 6.93 -14.21 11.63
CA PHE A 208 7.24 -12.80 11.84
C PHE A 208 6.52 -11.88 10.83
N VAL A 209 6.48 -12.27 9.55
CA VAL A 209 5.73 -11.54 8.51
C VAL A 209 4.23 -11.53 8.85
N MET A 210 3.66 -12.68 9.25
CA MET A 210 2.25 -12.78 9.62
C MET A 210 1.90 -11.96 10.87
N ASP A 211 2.81 -11.92 11.85
CA ASP A 211 2.64 -11.13 13.07
C ASP A 211 2.61 -9.63 12.74
N LEU A 212 3.49 -9.17 11.85
CA LEU A 212 3.49 -7.77 11.38
C LEU A 212 2.20 -7.42 10.62
N ILE A 213 1.68 -8.33 9.78
CA ILE A 213 0.41 -8.11 9.07
C ILE A 213 -0.75 -8.03 10.07
N SER A 214 -0.77 -8.91 11.06
CA SER A 214 -1.80 -8.93 12.11
C SER A 214 -1.76 -7.70 13.02
N ALA A 215 -0.57 -7.10 13.17
CA ALA A 215 -0.33 -5.89 13.96
C ALA A 215 -0.39 -4.58 13.11
N ALA A 216 -0.98 -4.64 11.91
CA ALA A 216 -1.14 -3.45 11.07
C ALA A 216 -1.87 -2.34 11.83
N LYS A 217 -1.34 -1.12 11.75
CA LYS A 217 -1.81 0.04 12.51
C LYS A 217 -2.93 0.75 11.77
N ASP A 218 -3.96 1.13 12.50
CA ASP A 218 -4.97 2.06 12.01
C ASP A 218 -4.36 3.44 11.77
N VAL A 219 -4.92 4.17 10.81
CA VAL A 219 -4.49 5.55 10.56
C VAL A 219 -5.18 6.44 11.58
N PRO A 220 -4.43 7.19 12.41
CA PRO A 220 -5.03 8.11 13.36
C PRO A 220 -5.89 9.17 12.64
N VAL A 221 -7.16 9.22 12.95
CA VAL A 221 -8.05 10.27 12.46
C VAL A 221 -7.89 11.48 13.38
N LYS A 222 -7.14 12.46 12.95
CA LYS A 222 -6.80 13.66 13.76
C LYS A 222 -8.02 14.43 14.30
N SER A 223 -9.20 14.22 13.71
CA SER A 223 -10.46 14.84 14.13
C SER A 223 -11.28 13.99 15.11
N VAL A 224 -10.84 12.76 15.42
CA VAL A 224 -11.47 11.89 16.39
C VAL A 224 -10.53 11.73 17.57
N VAL A 225 -10.88 12.33 18.70
CA VAL A 225 -10.20 12.16 19.98
C VAL A 225 -11.05 11.26 20.86
N ASP A 226 -10.41 10.45 21.70
CA ASP A 226 -11.11 9.69 22.73
C ASP A 226 -11.85 10.66 23.65
N TYR A 227 -13.08 10.33 24.04
CA TYR A 227 -13.89 11.20 24.92
C TYR A 227 -13.17 11.50 26.24
N SER A 228 -12.34 10.57 26.73
CA SER A 228 -11.52 10.76 27.93
C SER A 228 -10.38 11.77 27.78
N GLU A 229 -9.98 12.10 26.52
CA GLU A 229 -8.93 13.06 26.20
C GLU A 229 -9.49 14.47 25.95
N ILE A 230 -10.82 14.62 25.94
CA ILE A 230 -11.46 15.92 25.78
C ILE A 230 -11.39 16.65 27.13
N GLU A 231 -10.54 17.67 27.19
CA GLU A 231 -10.55 18.59 28.32
C GLU A 231 -11.87 19.35 28.38
N GLU A 232 -12.49 19.39 29.57
CA GLU A 232 -13.70 20.14 29.79
C GLU A 232 -13.42 21.64 29.60
N LEU A 233 -14.08 22.24 28.63
CA LEU A 233 -13.84 23.64 28.28
C LEU A 233 -14.44 24.54 29.41
N ASP A 234 -13.58 25.24 30.14
CA ASP A 234 -14.04 26.21 31.10
C ASP A 234 -14.53 27.47 30.35
N VAL A 235 -15.83 27.48 30.06
CA VAL A 235 -16.50 28.59 29.35
C VAL A 235 -16.38 29.91 30.09
N SER A 236 -16.09 29.93 31.41
CA SER A 236 -15.93 31.15 32.16
C SER A 236 -14.69 31.95 31.75
N GLN A 237 -13.66 31.24 31.24
CA GLN A 237 -12.38 31.83 30.81
C GLN A 237 -12.35 32.19 29.30
N MET A 238 -13.38 31.83 28.56
CA MET A 238 -13.42 32.17 27.12
C MET A 238 -13.67 33.67 26.92
N ASP A 239 -12.91 34.26 26.01
CA ASP A 239 -13.11 35.65 25.60
C ASP A 239 -14.39 35.82 24.79
N GLY A 240 -15.10 36.90 25.02
CA GLY A 240 -16.35 37.20 24.34
C GLY A 240 -16.85 38.61 24.64
N VAL A 241 -17.92 39.00 23.98
CA VAL A 241 -18.55 40.35 24.11
C VAL A 241 -19.94 40.19 24.75
N GLN A 242 -20.25 41.05 25.69
CA GLN A 242 -21.62 41.18 26.20
C GLN A 242 -22.50 41.95 25.20
N THR A 243 -23.76 41.54 25.08
CA THR A 243 -24.70 42.19 24.16
C THR A 243 -25.11 43.60 24.65
N GLY A 244 -24.94 43.89 25.94
CA GLY A 244 -25.43 45.09 26.61
C GLY A 244 -26.91 45.01 26.98
N ILE A 245 -27.59 43.94 26.67
CA ILE A 245 -28.99 43.66 27.03
C ILE A 245 -28.98 42.78 28.26
N LYS A 246 -29.15 43.38 29.46
CA LYS A 246 -29.00 42.66 30.74
C LYS A 246 -29.74 41.31 30.85
N PRO A 247 -31.03 41.19 30.44
CA PRO A 247 -31.71 39.89 30.49
C PRO A 247 -31.06 38.84 29.62
N LEU A 248 -30.53 39.22 28.45
CA LEU A 248 -29.89 38.31 27.50
C LEU A 248 -28.49 37.91 27.99
N ASP A 249 -27.73 38.90 28.50
CA ASP A 249 -26.40 38.64 29.05
C ASP A 249 -26.45 37.73 30.30
N ASN A 250 -27.52 37.81 31.10
CA ASN A 250 -27.72 36.94 32.27
C ASN A 250 -27.97 35.48 31.86
N GLU A 251 -28.61 35.23 30.71
CA GLU A 251 -28.91 33.87 30.23
C GLU A 251 -27.78 33.29 29.39
N LEU A 252 -27.13 34.09 28.53
CA LEU A 252 -26.10 33.65 27.61
C LEU A 252 -24.66 33.85 28.15
N GLY A 253 -24.47 34.67 29.15
CA GLY A 253 -23.16 35.09 29.65
C GLY A 253 -22.46 36.05 28.69
N LYS A 254 -21.91 35.54 27.64
CA LYS A 254 -21.18 36.29 26.59
C LYS A 254 -21.44 35.70 25.20
N LEU A 255 -21.30 36.52 24.16
CA LEU A 255 -21.11 36.02 22.79
C LEU A 255 -19.64 35.73 22.62
N PHE A 256 -19.26 34.46 22.57
CA PHE A 256 -17.86 34.04 22.55
C PHE A 256 -17.23 34.24 21.17
N TYR A 257 -15.97 34.71 21.14
CA TYR A 257 -15.21 34.80 19.89
C TYR A 257 -15.01 33.44 19.26
N GLY A 258 -15.08 33.37 17.91
CA GLY A 258 -14.94 32.14 17.16
C GLY A 258 -16.21 31.28 17.08
N THR A 259 -17.33 31.72 17.62
CA THR A 259 -18.64 31.06 17.52
C THR A 259 -19.57 31.76 16.55
N LEU A 260 -20.50 31.03 15.95
CA LEU A 260 -21.58 31.56 15.13
C LEU A 260 -22.83 31.73 16.02
N THR A 261 -23.27 32.99 16.18
CA THR A 261 -24.52 33.30 16.90
C THR A 261 -25.60 33.71 15.90
N ILE A 262 -26.74 33.02 15.93
CA ILE A 262 -27.90 33.29 15.07
C ILE A 262 -29.00 33.87 15.94
N LEU A 263 -29.42 35.12 15.65
CA LEU A 263 -30.59 35.75 16.26
C LEU A 263 -31.79 35.63 15.30
N SER A 264 -32.89 35.10 15.81
CA SER A 264 -34.14 35.05 15.08
C SER A 264 -35.28 35.67 15.92
N GLY A 265 -36.24 36.29 15.26
CA GLY A 265 -37.39 36.88 15.91
C GLY A 265 -38.63 36.81 15.00
N ARG A 266 -39.81 36.93 15.58
CA ARG A 266 -41.03 37.05 14.78
C ARG A 266 -41.08 38.52 14.26
N PRO A 267 -41.49 38.73 13.00
CA PRO A 267 -41.78 40.06 12.51
C PRO A 267 -42.93 40.62 13.34
N GLY A 268 -42.73 41.86 13.84
CA GLY A 268 -43.73 42.56 14.63
C GLY A 268 -44.94 43.02 13.78
#